data_678f02860f31eb6d9d50b052ef5ff85a
#
_entry.id   678f02860f31eb6d9d50b052ef5ff85a
#
_cell.length_a   1.000
_cell.length_b   1.000
_cell.length_c   1.000
_cell.angle_alpha   90.00
_cell.angle_beta   90.00
_cell.angle_gamma   90.00
#
_symmetry.space_group_name_H-M   'P 1'
#
loop_
_entity.id
_entity.type
_entity.pdbx_description
1 polymer ?
#
loop_
_entity_poly.entity_id
_entity_poly.type
_entity_poly.pdbx_seq_one_letter_code
_entity_poly.pdbx_strand_id
1 'polypeptide(L)'
;MTTPHSGQITQGPFEPTWDSLRQYQCPDWFRDAKFGIWAHWGPQCVPMVGDWYARKMYQPNEAIYHHHWRVYGHPSKVGYKDILIQWKAERFDPEGLMDLYAAAGARYFVAQAAHHDNFDNWNSQHNRWNATK
;
A
#
# COMPACT_ATOMS: atom_id res chain seq x y z
N MET A 1 1.69 2.16 33.38
CA MET A 1 0.58 1.39 32.83
C MET A 1 -0.25 2.32 31.96
N THR A 2 0.00 2.33 30.65
CA THR A 2 -0.77 3.14 29.69
C THR A 2 -1.98 2.33 29.28
N THR A 3 -3.16 2.82 29.62
CA THR A 3 -4.44 2.27 29.15
C THR A 3 -4.45 2.24 27.62
N PRO A 4 -4.84 1.11 26.99
CA PRO A 4 -5.02 1.10 25.56
C PRO A 4 -6.13 2.09 25.20
N HIS A 5 -5.83 3.03 24.31
CA HIS A 5 -6.86 3.82 23.66
C HIS A 5 -7.78 2.85 22.92
N SER A 6 -8.94 2.59 23.48
CA SER A 6 -10.06 2.04 22.74
C SER A 6 -10.43 3.10 21.72
N GLY A 7 -9.97 2.94 20.49
CA GLY A 7 -10.37 3.81 19.39
C GLY A 7 -11.90 3.76 19.32
N GLN A 8 -12.54 4.82 19.75
CA GLN A 8 -13.97 4.96 19.50
C GLN A 8 -14.16 4.96 17.99
N ILE A 9 -14.81 3.92 17.50
CA ILE A 9 -15.27 3.89 16.11
C ILE A 9 -16.28 5.04 16.00
N THR A 10 -15.87 6.11 15.34
CA THR A 10 -16.77 7.24 15.06
C THR A 10 -17.89 6.70 14.19
N GLN A 11 -19.12 6.83 14.69
CA GLN A 11 -20.29 6.41 13.94
C GLN A 11 -20.38 7.27 12.66
N GLY A 12 -20.21 6.61 11.51
CA GLY A 12 -20.34 7.28 10.21
C GLY A 12 -21.80 7.56 9.85
N PRO A 13 -22.05 8.24 8.73
CA PRO A 13 -23.39 8.59 8.28
C PRO A 13 -24.17 7.39 7.73
N PHE A 14 -23.55 6.21 7.57
CA PHE A 14 -24.14 5.03 6.96
C PHE A 14 -24.21 3.85 7.93
N GLU A 15 -25.33 3.15 7.88
CA GLU A 15 -25.50 1.84 8.51
C GLU A 15 -24.93 0.72 7.62
N PRO A 16 -24.54 -0.46 8.16
CA PRO A 16 -24.00 -1.58 7.39
C PRO A 16 -25.09 -2.35 6.62
N THR A 17 -25.93 -1.62 5.91
CA THR A 17 -27.00 -2.16 5.06
C THR A 17 -26.90 -1.60 3.64
N TRP A 18 -27.28 -2.40 2.65
CA TRP A 18 -27.26 -1.95 1.25
C TRP A 18 -28.16 -0.73 1.01
N ASP A 19 -29.28 -0.63 1.71
CA ASP A 19 -30.21 0.51 1.55
C ASP A 19 -29.59 1.79 2.06
N SER A 20 -28.84 1.74 3.16
CA SER A 20 -28.08 2.88 3.66
C SER A 20 -26.91 3.23 2.74
N LEU A 21 -26.12 2.25 2.31
CA LEU A 21 -24.97 2.46 1.45
C LEU A 21 -25.32 3.02 0.06
N ARG A 22 -26.48 2.65 -0.48
CA ARG A 22 -26.98 3.20 -1.77
C ARG A 22 -27.32 4.69 -1.71
N GLN A 23 -27.44 5.28 -0.51
CA GLN A 23 -27.65 6.72 -0.34
C GLN A 23 -26.38 7.54 -0.52
N TYR A 24 -25.22 6.88 -0.65
CA TYR A 24 -23.97 7.57 -0.89
C TYR A 24 -24.03 8.41 -2.17
N GLN A 25 -23.62 9.67 -2.02
CA GLN A 25 -23.47 10.60 -3.14
C GLN A 25 -21.98 10.92 -3.31
N CYS A 26 -21.50 10.79 -4.54
CA CYS A 26 -20.13 11.18 -4.85
C CYS A 26 -19.95 12.69 -4.59
N PRO A 27 -18.99 13.10 -3.76
CA PRO A 27 -18.76 14.52 -3.47
C PRO A 27 -18.45 15.33 -4.73
N ASP A 28 -18.98 16.55 -4.79
CA ASP A 28 -18.76 17.44 -5.94
C ASP A 28 -17.28 17.72 -6.17
N TRP A 29 -16.53 17.96 -5.09
CA TRP A 29 -15.10 18.22 -5.19
C TRP A 29 -14.35 17.09 -5.93
N PHE A 30 -14.73 15.82 -5.71
CA PHE A 30 -14.08 14.68 -6.36
C PHE A 30 -14.44 14.61 -7.85
N ARG A 31 -15.71 14.87 -8.18
CA ARG A 31 -16.17 14.96 -9.57
C ARG A 31 -15.48 16.10 -10.32
N ASP A 32 -15.29 17.26 -9.67
CA ASP A 32 -14.72 18.45 -10.27
C ASP A 32 -13.20 18.40 -10.36
N ALA A 33 -12.55 17.62 -9.49
CA ALA A 33 -11.10 17.45 -9.50
C ALA A 33 -10.55 16.85 -10.79
N LYS A 34 -11.28 15.94 -11.43
CA LYS A 34 -10.97 15.28 -12.72
C LYS A 34 -9.67 14.48 -12.74
N PHE A 35 -8.57 15.02 -12.21
CA PHE A 35 -7.26 14.41 -12.26
C PHE A 35 -6.67 14.23 -10.86
N GLY A 36 -6.33 12.99 -10.55
CA GLY A 36 -5.61 12.61 -9.34
C GLY A 36 -4.49 11.63 -9.65
N ILE A 37 -3.57 11.48 -8.72
CA ILE A 37 -2.46 10.54 -8.82
C ILE A 37 -2.59 9.51 -7.71
N TRP A 38 -2.37 8.25 -8.04
CA TRP A 38 -2.33 7.14 -7.11
C TRP A 38 -0.90 6.60 -7.01
N ALA A 39 -0.35 6.52 -5.80
CA ALA A 39 0.91 5.85 -5.56
C ALA A 39 0.69 4.35 -5.38
N HIS A 40 1.38 3.55 -6.19
CA HIS A 40 1.46 2.11 -6.07
C HIS A 40 2.89 1.74 -5.67
N TRP A 41 3.21 1.92 -4.38
CA TRP A 41 4.57 1.90 -3.88
C TRP A 41 4.64 1.24 -2.50
N GLY A 42 5.64 0.40 -2.31
CA GLY A 42 5.87 -0.37 -1.10
C GLY A 42 7.01 -1.38 -1.28
N PRO A 43 7.18 -2.35 -0.37
CA PRO A 43 8.27 -3.34 -0.43
C PRO A 43 8.32 -4.16 -1.72
N GLN A 44 7.21 -4.32 -2.42
CA GLN A 44 7.18 -4.97 -3.73
C GLN A 44 8.05 -4.29 -4.78
N CYS A 45 8.47 -3.04 -4.53
CA CYS A 45 9.37 -2.30 -5.41
C CYS A 45 10.84 -2.75 -5.31
N VAL A 46 11.24 -3.45 -4.24
CA VAL A 46 12.63 -3.88 -4.03
C VAL A 46 13.16 -4.71 -5.21
N PRO A 47 12.47 -5.75 -5.68
CA PRO A 47 12.97 -6.54 -6.81
C PRO A 47 12.83 -5.84 -8.17
N MET A 48 12.10 -4.75 -8.26
CA MET A 48 11.82 -4.01 -9.50
C MET A 48 11.23 -4.85 -10.64
N VAL A 49 10.50 -5.92 -10.29
CA VAL A 49 9.90 -6.88 -11.23
C VAL A 49 8.46 -7.19 -10.82
N GLY A 50 7.51 -6.46 -11.40
CA GLY A 50 6.07 -6.68 -11.22
C GLY A 50 5.57 -6.41 -9.79
N ASP A 51 4.41 -5.83 -9.71
CA ASP A 51 3.78 -5.39 -8.46
C ASP A 51 3.17 -6.54 -7.62
N TRP A 52 2.81 -7.66 -8.26
CA TRP A 52 2.32 -8.87 -7.59
C TRP A 52 3.43 -9.82 -7.15
N TYR A 53 4.61 -9.28 -6.88
CA TYR A 53 5.81 -10.04 -6.58
C TYR A 53 5.64 -11.00 -5.41
N ALA A 54 5.09 -10.54 -4.29
CA ALA A 54 4.95 -11.32 -3.06
C ALA A 54 4.13 -12.61 -3.26
N ARG A 55 3.19 -12.63 -4.18
CA ARG A 55 2.42 -13.83 -4.55
C ARG A 55 3.13 -14.68 -5.60
N LYS A 56 3.57 -14.03 -6.69
CA LYS A 56 4.06 -14.71 -7.88
C LYS A 56 5.42 -15.34 -7.70
N MET A 57 6.23 -14.86 -6.75
CA MET A 57 7.52 -15.48 -6.42
C MET A 57 7.40 -16.91 -5.88
N TYR A 58 6.21 -17.32 -5.44
CA TYR A 58 5.94 -18.69 -4.96
C TYR A 58 5.25 -19.58 -5.99
N GLN A 59 5.00 -19.10 -7.20
CA GLN A 59 4.28 -19.80 -8.25
C GLN A 59 5.25 -20.28 -9.36
N PRO A 60 5.61 -21.58 -9.44
CA PRO A 60 6.69 -22.08 -10.34
C PRO A 60 6.49 -21.75 -11.83
N ASN A 61 5.26 -21.52 -12.27
CA ASN A 61 4.95 -21.20 -13.67
C ASN A 61 5.05 -19.70 -14.00
N GLU A 62 5.38 -18.85 -13.01
CA GLU A 62 5.48 -17.41 -13.20
C GLU A 62 6.93 -16.98 -13.48
N ALA A 63 7.10 -16.03 -14.38
CA ALA A 63 8.41 -15.45 -14.67
C ALA A 63 9.08 -14.83 -13.41
N ILE A 64 8.26 -14.29 -12.49
CA ILE A 64 8.72 -13.75 -11.21
C ILE A 64 9.34 -14.83 -10.33
N TYR A 65 8.80 -16.05 -10.31
CA TYR A 65 9.39 -17.16 -9.58
C TYR A 65 10.81 -17.47 -10.09
N HIS A 66 10.99 -17.56 -11.42
CA HIS A 66 12.29 -17.83 -12.02
C HIS A 66 13.27 -16.68 -11.82
N HIS A 67 12.79 -15.42 -11.86
CA HIS A 67 13.59 -14.25 -11.51
C HIS A 67 14.06 -14.34 -10.06
N HIS A 68 13.14 -14.57 -9.12
CA HIS A 68 13.44 -14.66 -7.68
C HIS A 68 14.49 -15.76 -7.41
N TRP A 69 14.27 -16.94 -7.93
CA TRP A 69 15.22 -18.05 -7.75
C TRP A 69 16.62 -17.71 -8.26
N ARG A 70 16.73 -17.08 -9.41
CA ARG A 70 18.02 -16.70 -10.00
C ARG A 70 18.74 -15.62 -9.21
N VAL A 71 18.01 -14.62 -8.68
CA VAL A 71 18.61 -13.42 -8.07
C VAL A 71 18.78 -13.57 -6.56
N TYR A 72 17.80 -14.16 -5.89
CA TYR A 72 17.76 -14.24 -4.42
C TYR A 72 17.89 -15.67 -3.89
N GLY A 73 17.61 -16.66 -4.70
CA GLY A 73 17.57 -18.07 -4.29
C GLY A 73 16.16 -18.64 -4.27
N HIS A 74 16.05 -19.94 -3.97
CA HIS A 74 14.75 -20.62 -3.97
C HIS A 74 13.81 -20.03 -2.93
N PRO A 75 12.51 -19.80 -3.24
CA PRO A 75 11.55 -19.17 -2.33
C PRO A 75 11.35 -19.86 -0.98
N SER A 76 11.71 -21.15 -0.88
CA SER A 76 11.70 -21.88 0.40
C SER A 76 12.86 -21.52 1.34
N LYS A 77 13.87 -20.82 0.85
CA LYS A 77 15.05 -20.40 1.59
C LYS A 77 15.09 -18.88 1.79
N VAL A 78 14.77 -18.15 0.73
CA VAL A 78 14.65 -16.69 0.75
C VAL A 78 13.21 -16.35 0.40
N GLY A 79 12.44 -15.98 1.40
CA GLY A 79 11.02 -15.66 1.24
C GLY A 79 10.78 -14.16 1.07
N TYR A 80 9.51 -13.78 0.93
CA TYR A 80 9.17 -12.37 0.76
C TYR A 80 9.58 -11.50 1.97
N LYS A 81 9.61 -12.06 3.18
CA LYS A 81 10.11 -11.35 4.37
C LYS A 81 11.55 -10.87 4.22
N ASP A 82 12.39 -11.67 3.53
CA ASP A 82 13.80 -11.34 3.30
C ASP A 82 13.94 -10.24 2.24
N ILE A 83 12.96 -10.09 1.36
CA ILE A 83 12.85 -8.97 0.42
C ILE A 83 12.35 -7.73 1.15
N LEU A 84 11.32 -7.87 1.97
CA LEU A 84 10.67 -6.78 2.69
C LEU A 84 11.64 -5.98 3.56
N ILE A 85 12.54 -6.65 4.28
CA ILE A 85 13.54 -5.98 5.14
C ILE A 85 14.57 -5.16 4.36
N GLN A 86 14.67 -5.34 3.05
CA GLN A 86 15.56 -4.56 2.19
C GLN A 86 14.93 -3.22 1.77
N TRP A 87 13.62 -3.06 1.95
CA TRP A 87 12.92 -1.80 1.63
C TRP A 87 13.19 -0.75 2.70
N LYS A 88 13.93 0.30 2.37
CA LYS A 88 14.38 1.34 3.31
C LYS A 88 13.77 2.71 3.04
N ALA A 89 13.35 2.94 1.80
CA ALA A 89 12.75 4.21 1.36
C ALA A 89 13.65 5.46 1.66
N GLU A 90 14.97 5.32 1.61
CA GLU A 90 15.93 6.35 2.01
C GLU A 90 15.81 7.66 1.22
N ARG A 91 15.25 7.59 0.01
CA ARG A 91 15.08 8.75 -0.89
C ARG A 91 13.64 9.24 -0.94
N PHE A 92 12.82 8.80 0.02
CA PHE A 92 11.42 9.22 0.05
C PHE A 92 11.32 10.67 0.52
N ASP A 93 10.92 11.53 -0.40
CA ASP A 93 10.64 12.95 -0.18
C ASP A 93 9.14 13.19 -0.46
N PRO A 94 8.29 13.11 0.57
CA PRO A 94 6.86 13.27 0.38
C PRO A 94 6.46 14.69 -0.04
N GLU A 95 7.16 15.71 0.46
CA GLU A 95 6.85 17.12 0.13
C GLU A 95 7.18 17.40 -1.32
N GLY A 96 8.39 17.05 -1.77
CA GLY A 96 8.78 17.22 -3.17
C GLY A 96 7.92 16.42 -4.15
N LEU A 97 7.44 15.22 -3.75
CA LEU A 97 6.49 14.46 -4.56
C LEU A 97 5.13 15.16 -4.67
N MET A 98 4.61 15.71 -3.58
CA MET A 98 3.32 16.43 -3.61
C MET A 98 3.42 17.69 -4.46
N ASP A 99 4.51 18.42 -4.37
CA ASP A 99 4.76 19.59 -5.21
C ASP A 99 4.83 19.22 -6.71
N LEU A 100 5.51 18.14 -7.03
CA LEU A 100 5.58 17.62 -8.41
C LEU A 100 4.18 17.23 -8.91
N TYR A 101 3.38 16.53 -8.10
CA TYR A 101 2.04 16.11 -8.50
C TYR A 101 1.09 17.30 -8.66
N ALA A 102 1.19 18.29 -7.78
CA ALA A 102 0.43 19.53 -7.91
C ALA A 102 0.83 20.32 -9.17
N ALA A 103 2.14 20.41 -9.46
CA ALA A 103 2.64 21.04 -10.67
C ALA A 103 2.19 20.32 -11.96
N ALA A 104 2.03 18.99 -11.90
CA ALA A 104 1.44 18.19 -12.99
C ALA A 104 -0.07 18.40 -13.16
N GLY A 105 -0.72 19.13 -12.25
CA GLY A 105 -2.15 19.44 -12.29
C GLY A 105 -3.02 18.48 -11.48
N ALA A 106 -2.44 17.59 -10.67
CA ALA A 106 -3.22 16.71 -9.79
C ALA A 106 -3.95 17.52 -8.71
N ARG A 107 -5.19 17.14 -8.44
CA ARG A 107 -6.07 17.77 -7.45
C ARG A 107 -6.31 16.91 -6.21
N TYR A 108 -5.95 15.65 -6.29
CA TYR A 108 -5.97 14.73 -5.14
C TYR A 108 -4.90 13.65 -5.32
N PHE A 109 -4.54 13.06 -4.21
CA PHE A 109 -3.58 11.97 -4.14
C PHE A 109 -4.17 10.78 -3.38
N VAL A 110 -3.92 9.57 -3.87
CA VAL A 110 -4.34 8.32 -3.22
C VAL A 110 -3.08 7.57 -2.77
N ALA A 111 -2.82 7.58 -1.48
CA ALA A 111 -1.73 6.80 -0.90
C ALA A 111 -2.13 5.33 -0.77
N GLN A 112 -1.19 4.43 -1.06
CA GLN A 112 -1.35 3.01 -0.79
C GLN A 112 -1.18 2.75 0.71
N ALA A 113 -2.25 2.37 1.40
CA ALA A 113 -2.18 1.97 2.80
C ALA A 113 -1.58 0.57 2.97
N ALA A 114 -2.05 -0.38 2.16
CA ALA A 114 -1.54 -1.74 2.11
C ALA A 114 -1.72 -2.31 0.70
N HIS A 115 -0.94 -3.33 0.35
CA HIS A 115 -1.07 -4.07 -0.89
C HIS A 115 -1.40 -5.55 -0.60
N HIS A 116 -1.43 -6.41 -1.62
CA HIS A 116 -1.72 -7.85 -1.46
C HIS A 116 -0.67 -8.60 -0.62
N ASP A 117 0.48 -7.99 -0.36
CA ASP A 117 1.54 -8.50 0.51
C ASP A 117 1.25 -8.34 2.00
N ASN A 118 0.17 -7.63 2.34
CA ASN A 118 -0.23 -7.28 3.71
C ASN A 118 0.85 -6.50 4.49
N PHE A 119 1.69 -5.75 3.79
CA PHE A 119 2.56 -4.78 4.43
C PHE A 119 1.82 -3.44 4.57
N ASP A 120 1.74 -2.93 5.80
CA ASP A 120 1.10 -1.65 6.07
C ASP A 120 2.09 -0.49 5.89
N ASN A 121 1.84 0.39 4.93
CA ASN A 121 2.65 1.58 4.68
C ASN A 121 2.42 2.71 5.72
N TRP A 122 1.88 2.37 6.87
CA TRP A 122 1.57 3.26 7.98
C TRP A 122 1.88 2.60 9.33
N ASN A 123 1.83 3.36 10.42
CA ASN A 123 2.09 2.83 11.77
C ASN A 123 0.89 2.03 12.29
N SER A 124 0.79 0.79 11.85
CA SER A 124 -0.25 -0.13 12.29
C SER A 124 0.02 -0.69 13.69
N GLN A 125 -1.01 -0.67 14.54
CA GLN A 125 -0.97 -1.34 15.85
C GLN A 125 -1.38 -2.82 15.77
N HIS A 126 -2.03 -3.22 14.68
CA HIS A 126 -2.60 -4.56 14.50
C HIS A 126 -1.71 -5.47 13.65
N ASN A 127 -0.86 -4.90 12.81
CA ASN A 127 0.05 -5.62 11.93
C ASN A 127 1.50 -5.28 12.26
N ARG A 128 2.29 -6.31 12.56
CA ARG A 128 3.73 -6.13 12.84
C ARG A 128 4.56 -5.82 11.58
N TRP A 129 4.04 -6.16 10.41
CA TRP A 129 4.68 -5.89 9.14
C TRP A 129 4.22 -4.51 8.63
N ASN A 130 4.89 -3.49 9.10
CA ASN A 130 4.55 -2.11 8.77
C ASN A 130 5.78 -1.20 8.68
N ALA A 131 5.59 0.00 8.15
CA ALA A 131 6.65 0.95 7.83
C ALA A 131 7.43 1.49 9.05
N THR A 132 7.01 1.19 10.28
CA THR A 132 7.65 1.73 11.51
C THR A 132 8.30 0.67 12.40
N LYS A 133 8.29 -0.62 12.00
CA LYS A 133 8.84 -1.73 12.80
C LYS A 133 9.87 -2.53 12.04
#